data_99088e0873e68787063e2f5901c76422
#
_entry.id   99088e0873e68787063e2f5901c76422
#
_cell.length_a   1.000
_cell.length_b   1.000
_cell.length_c   1.000
_cell.angle_alpha   90.00
_cell.angle_beta   90.00
_cell.angle_gamma   90.00
#
_symmetry.space_group_name_H-M   'P 1'
#
loop_
_entity.id
_entity.type
_entity.pdbx_description
1 polymer ?
#
loop_
_entity_poly.entity_id
_entity_poly.type
_entity_poly.pdbx_seq_one_letter_code
_entity_poly.pdbx_strand_id
1 'polypeptide(L)'
;FMPYPPESQIRLPLLKSAKDKKIHSVLVVEKFLGDYFKLNSSEKTRIKKSGGERLFLHRIRWSRTNLKYAKLLEYPKPGFYKITSRGSKVLEKNPKSIDDSFLSQFMEFRAWRRRK
;
A
#
# COMPACT_ATOMS: atom_id res chain seq x y z
N PHE A 1 -7.36 -8.61 -19.59
CA PHE A 1 -6.67 -9.40 -18.58
C PHE A 1 -5.71 -8.54 -17.77
N MET A 2 -5.86 -8.55 -16.47
CA MET A 2 -4.92 -7.89 -15.57
C MET A 2 -4.20 -8.96 -14.75
N PRO A 3 -2.86 -8.95 -14.75
CA PRO A 3 -2.14 -9.88 -13.87
C PRO A 3 -2.39 -9.56 -12.40
N TYR A 4 -2.27 -10.56 -11.56
CA TYR A 4 -2.41 -10.39 -10.13
C TYR A 4 -1.35 -9.37 -9.65
N PRO A 5 -1.73 -8.27 -8.98
CA PRO A 5 -0.81 -7.15 -8.74
C PRO A 5 0.30 -7.51 -7.75
N PRO A 6 1.55 -7.25 -8.09
CA PRO A 6 2.62 -7.33 -7.11
C PRO A 6 2.49 -6.20 -6.10
N GLU A 7 3.13 -6.35 -4.94
CA GLU A 7 3.03 -5.38 -3.85
C GLU A 7 3.41 -3.96 -4.31
N SER A 8 4.45 -3.83 -5.12
CA SER A 8 4.91 -2.50 -5.56
C SER A 8 3.86 -1.74 -6.39
N GLN A 9 2.94 -2.45 -7.05
CA GLN A 9 1.87 -1.80 -7.82
C GLN A 9 0.67 -1.44 -6.98
N ILE A 10 0.58 -1.93 -5.76
CA ILE A 10 -0.51 -1.61 -4.85
C ILE A 10 -0.25 -0.28 -4.14
N ARG A 11 1.02 0.13 -4.02
CA ARG A 11 1.41 1.31 -3.24
C ARG A 11 0.72 2.59 -3.67
N LEU A 12 0.73 2.90 -4.95
CA LEU A 12 0.13 4.15 -5.43
C LEU A 12 -1.38 4.17 -5.25
N PRO A 13 -2.14 3.14 -5.66
CA PRO A 13 -3.59 3.12 -5.39
C PRO A 13 -3.90 3.19 -3.90
N LEU A 14 -3.10 2.55 -3.04
CA LEU A 14 -3.30 2.61 -1.60
C LEU A 14 -3.11 4.04 -1.08
N LEU A 15 -2.04 4.72 -1.52
CA LEU A 15 -1.80 6.10 -1.12
C LEU A 15 -2.92 7.00 -1.60
N LYS A 16 -3.39 6.81 -2.84
CA LYS A 16 -4.50 7.58 -3.39
C LYS A 16 -5.78 7.39 -2.60
N SER A 17 -6.00 6.20 -2.03
CA SER A 17 -7.20 5.94 -1.24
C SER A 17 -7.30 6.84 -0.02
N ALA A 18 -6.17 7.35 0.45
CA ALA A 18 -6.09 8.20 1.65
C ALA A 18 -5.97 9.68 1.32
N LYS A 19 -6.14 10.08 0.05
CA LYS A 19 -5.95 11.49 -0.35
C LYS A 19 -6.93 12.44 0.33
N ASP A 20 -8.05 11.94 0.84
CA ASP A 20 -9.04 12.73 1.56
C ASP A 20 -8.58 13.13 2.95
N LYS A 21 -7.41 12.67 3.38
CA LYS A 21 -6.79 12.96 4.69
C LYS A 21 -7.56 12.38 5.88
N LYS A 22 -8.45 11.41 5.62
CA LYS A 22 -9.19 10.71 6.67
C LYS A 22 -8.49 9.42 7.06
N ILE A 23 -8.90 8.86 8.20
CA ILE A 23 -8.41 7.57 8.67
C ILE A 23 -9.14 6.47 7.90
N HIS A 24 -8.39 5.52 7.35
CA HIS A 24 -8.93 4.41 6.55
C HIS A 24 -8.55 3.07 7.15
N SER A 25 -9.43 2.09 6.96
CA SER A 25 -9.22 0.70 7.40
C SER A 25 -8.59 -0.12 6.28
N VAL A 26 -7.57 -0.90 6.64
CA VAL A 26 -6.94 -1.83 5.68
C VAL A 26 -7.95 -2.84 5.16
N LEU A 27 -8.84 -3.35 6.05
CA LEU A 27 -9.84 -4.34 5.62
C LEU A 27 -10.87 -3.75 4.67
N VAL A 28 -11.25 -2.49 4.88
CA VAL A 28 -12.18 -1.81 3.98
C VAL A 28 -11.54 -1.55 2.63
N VAL A 29 -10.29 -1.08 2.60
CA VAL A 29 -9.61 -0.78 1.35
C VAL A 29 -9.29 -2.04 0.55
N GLU A 30 -9.16 -3.19 1.22
CA GLU A 30 -8.94 -4.45 0.51
C GLU A 30 -10.02 -4.69 -0.52
N LYS A 31 -11.28 -4.47 -0.14
CA LYS A 31 -12.40 -4.67 -1.05
C LYS A 31 -12.36 -3.68 -2.21
N PHE A 32 -12.12 -2.41 -1.90
CA PHE A 32 -12.02 -1.37 -2.93
C PHE A 32 -10.90 -1.67 -3.92
N LEU A 33 -9.72 -2.04 -3.42
CA LEU A 33 -8.57 -2.33 -4.28
C LEU A 33 -8.76 -3.61 -5.08
N GLY A 34 -9.46 -4.60 -4.51
CA GLY A 34 -9.80 -5.81 -5.26
C GLY A 34 -10.61 -5.49 -6.51
N ASP A 35 -11.57 -4.59 -6.37
CA ASP A 35 -12.37 -4.14 -7.51
C ASP A 35 -11.55 -3.26 -8.46
N TYR A 36 -10.70 -2.40 -7.91
CA TYR A 36 -9.82 -1.55 -8.71
C TYR A 36 -8.93 -2.38 -9.65
N PHE A 37 -8.36 -3.49 -9.13
CA PHE A 37 -7.51 -4.38 -9.91
C PHE A 37 -8.30 -5.44 -10.68
N LYS A 38 -9.63 -5.40 -10.61
CA LYS A 38 -10.53 -6.33 -11.32
C LYS A 38 -10.27 -7.78 -10.95
N LEU A 39 -10.00 -8.05 -9.67
CA LEU A 39 -9.77 -9.40 -9.19
C LEU A 39 -11.10 -10.18 -9.16
N ASN A 40 -11.07 -11.44 -9.60
CA ASN A 40 -12.23 -12.31 -9.47
C ASN A 40 -12.29 -12.91 -8.05
N SER A 41 -13.36 -13.68 -7.76
CA SER A 41 -13.54 -14.24 -6.42
C SER A 41 -12.38 -15.13 -5.99
N SER A 42 -11.85 -15.94 -6.88
CA SER A 42 -10.72 -16.81 -6.58
C SER A 42 -9.46 -16.00 -6.23
N GLU A 43 -9.20 -14.94 -7.00
CA GLU A 43 -8.04 -14.08 -6.74
C GLU A 43 -8.16 -13.30 -5.43
N LYS A 44 -9.38 -12.80 -5.12
CA LYS A 44 -9.63 -12.05 -3.89
C LYS A 44 -9.44 -12.91 -2.64
N THR A 45 -9.70 -14.22 -2.72
CA THR A 45 -9.64 -15.11 -1.57
C THR A 45 -8.39 -15.99 -1.55
N ARG A 46 -7.50 -15.84 -2.52
CA ARG A 46 -6.27 -16.61 -2.60
C ARG A 46 -5.45 -16.49 -1.33
N ILE A 47 -5.06 -17.65 -0.79
CA ILE A 47 -4.25 -17.70 0.43
C ILE A 47 -2.77 -17.70 0.06
N LYS A 48 -1.93 -17.03 0.84
CA LYS A 48 -0.49 -17.04 0.59
C LYS A 48 0.08 -18.45 0.82
N LYS A 49 1.20 -18.77 0.15
CA LYS A 49 1.77 -20.12 0.19
C LYS A 49 2.08 -20.61 1.60
N SER A 50 2.50 -19.74 2.48
CA SER A 50 2.78 -20.10 3.88
C SER A 50 1.51 -20.28 4.70
N GLY A 51 0.33 -20.01 4.12
CA GLY A 51 -0.96 -20.12 4.81
C GLY A 51 -1.26 -18.92 5.67
N GLY A 52 -2.37 -18.96 6.35
CA GLY A 52 -2.71 -18.00 7.40
C GLY A 52 -3.52 -16.80 6.97
N GLU A 53 -3.23 -16.17 5.84
CA GLU A 53 -4.02 -15.01 5.42
C GLU A 53 -4.12 -14.90 3.90
N ARG A 54 -5.07 -14.08 3.47
CA ARG A 54 -5.24 -13.84 2.04
C ARG A 54 -4.01 -13.13 1.47
N LEU A 55 -3.53 -13.61 0.33
CA LEU A 55 -2.33 -13.06 -0.30
C LEU A 55 -2.49 -11.57 -0.62
N PHE A 56 -3.66 -11.17 -1.13
CA PHE A 56 -3.90 -9.77 -1.48
C PHE A 56 -3.83 -8.87 -0.26
N LEU A 57 -4.47 -9.28 0.84
CA LEU A 57 -4.42 -8.53 2.10
C LEU A 57 -2.97 -8.42 2.60
N HIS A 58 -2.22 -9.50 2.52
CA HIS A 58 -0.81 -9.50 2.91
C HIS A 58 -0.02 -8.46 2.12
N ARG A 59 -0.24 -8.40 0.81
CA ARG A 59 0.44 -7.43 -0.06
C ARG A 59 0.02 -6.00 0.25
N ILE A 60 -1.26 -5.76 0.56
CA ILE A 60 -1.74 -4.44 0.97
C ILE A 60 -1.05 -4.02 2.27
N ARG A 61 -0.93 -4.92 3.23
CA ARG A 61 -0.25 -4.61 4.49
C ARG A 61 1.21 -4.26 4.29
N TRP A 62 1.90 -4.94 3.39
CA TRP A 62 3.28 -4.62 3.07
C TRP A 62 3.40 -3.30 2.32
N SER A 63 2.47 -2.99 1.43
CA SER A 63 2.43 -1.68 0.79
C SER A 63 2.27 -0.57 1.83
N ARG A 64 1.35 -0.76 2.77
CA ARG A 64 1.15 0.18 3.87
C ARG A 64 2.43 0.37 4.68
N THR A 65 3.12 -0.73 4.98
CA THR A 65 4.36 -0.71 5.75
C THR A 65 5.47 0.05 5.02
N ASN A 66 5.65 -0.23 3.72
CA ASN A 66 6.64 0.49 2.91
C ASN A 66 6.34 1.98 2.88
N LEU A 67 5.09 2.36 2.68
CA LEU A 67 4.69 3.77 2.65
C LEU A 67 4.86 4.43 4.01
N LYS A 68 4.60 3.69 5.09
CA LYS A 68 4.80 4.22 6.45
C LYS A 68 6.26 4.55 6.71
N TYR A 69 7.17 3.64 6.34
CA TYR A 69 8.59 3.86 6.58
C TYR A 69 9.18 4.95 5.69
N ALA A 70 8.55 5.25 4.57
CA ALA A 70 8.90 6.41 3.76
C ALA A 70 8.22 7.69 4.27
N LYS A 71 7.42 7.61 5.34
CA LYS A 71 6.69 8.72 5.93
C LYS A 71 5.62 9.31 5.01
N LEU A 72 5.08 8.49 4.10
CA LEU A 72 3.95 8.90 3.26
C LEU A 72 2.62 8.57 3.90
N LEU A 73 2.58 7.55 4.75
CA LEU A 73 1.42 7.18 5.57
C LEU A 73 1.83 7.15 7.04
N GLU A 74 0.84 7.30 7.92
CA GLU A 74 1.02 7.10 9.35
C GLU A 74 -0.05 6.15 9.87
N TYR A 75 0.22 5.53 11.04
CA TYR A 75 -0.69 4.57 11.65
C TYR A 75 -1.34 5.21 12.89
N PRO A 76 -2.56 5.72 12.79
CA PRO A 76 -3.23 6.25 13.97
C PRO A 76 -3.59 5.17 14.98
N LYS A 77 -3.83 3.93 14.49
CA LYS A 77 -4.08 2.76 15.34
C LYS A 77 -3.91 1.49 14.50
N PRO A 78 -3.75 0.30 15.13
CA PRO A 78 -3.57 -0.95 14.39
C PRO A 78 -4.69 -1.20 13.38
N GLY A 79 -4.30 -1.59 12.17
CA GLY A 79 -5.25 -1.89 11.10
C GLY A 79 -5.73 -0.69 10.32
N PHE A 80 -5.26 0.53 10.66
CA PHE A 80 -5.70 1.77 10.03
C PHE A 80 -4.50 2.55 9.48
N TYR A 81 -4.78 3.51 8.63
CA TYR A 81 -3.74 4.36 8.05
C TYR A 81 -4.32 5.71 7.66
N LYS A 82 -3.44 6.69 7.52
CA LYS A 82 -3.79 8.06 7.15
C LYS A 82 -2.63 8.66 6.37
N ILE A 83 -2.94 9.52 5.39
CA ILE A 83 -1.88 10.17 4.61
C ILE A 83 -1.19 11.25 5.43
N THR A 84 0.12 11.40 5.21
CA THR A 84 0.92 12.49 5.82
C THR A 84 1.01 13.66 4.85
N SER A 85 1.57 14.79 5.34
CA SER A 85 1.85 15.93 4.45
C SER A 85 2.77 15.53 3.31
N ARG A 86 3.80 14.70 3.61
CA ARG A 86 4.72 14.21 2.59
C ARG A 86 3.97 13.37 1.56
N GLY A 87 3.07 12.49 2.02
CA GLY A 87 2.25 11.68 1.12
C GLY A 87 1.38 12.52 0.20
N SER A 88 0.78 13.58 0.74
CA SER A 88 -0.03 14.50 -0.06
C SER A 88 0.81 15.18 -1.14
N LYS A 89 2.03 15.61 -0.80
CA LYS A 89 2.93 16.23 -1.76
C LYS A 89 3.33 15.27 -2.87
N VAL A 90 3.55 14.01 -2.51
CA VAL A 90 3.86 12.97 -3.51
C VAL A 90 2.71 12.84 -4.52
N LEU A 91 1.47 12.78 -4.02
CA LEU A 91 0.31 12.67 -4.92
C LEU A 91 0.15 13.88 -5.82
N GLU A 92 0.49 15.08 -5.33
CA GLU A 92 0.42 16.31 -6.14
C GLU A 92 1.35 16.25 -7.36
N LYS A 93 2.43 15.47 -7.28
CA LYS A 93 3.37 15.31 -8.39
C LYS A 93 2.92 14.28 -9.42
N ASN A 94 1.79 13.64 -9.20
CA ASN A 94 1.22 12.64 -10.12
C ASN A 94 2.21 11.56 -10.55
N PRO A 95 2.84 10.83 -9.59
CA PRO A 95 3.76 9.77 -9.99
C PRO A 95 3.00 8.65 -10.71
N LYS A 96 3.67 7.99 -11.64
CA LYS A 96 3.07 6.86 -12.36
C LYS A 96 3.12 5.58 -11.55
N SER A 97 4.06 5.48 -10.63
CA SER A 97 4.22 4.33 -9.75
C SER A 97 5.02 4.73 -8.52
N ILE A 98 4.98 3.91 -7.48
CA ILE A 98 5.77 4.12 -6.27
C ILE A 98 6.55 2.84 -6.02
N ASP A 99 7.63 2.64 -6.77
CA ASP A 99 8.50 1.48 -6.62
C ASP A 99 9.58 1.76 -5.56
N ASP A 100 10.45 0.79 -5.34
CA ASP A 100 11.54 0.93 -4.37
C ASP A 100 12.48 2.06 -4.73
N SER A 101 12.75 2.25 -6.03
CA SER A 101 13.58 3.36 -6.49
C SER A 101 12.97 4.70 -6.09
N PHE A 102 11.66 4.85 -6.28
CA PHE A 102 10.95 6.06 -5.87
C PHE A 102 11.07 6.29 -4.37
N LEU A 103 10.80 5.26 -3.56
CA LEU A 103 10.84 5.39 -2.11
C LEU A 103 12.25 5.62 -1.58
N SER A 104 13.27 5.20 -2.32
CA SER A 104 14.66 5.36 -1.90
C SER A 104 15.13 6.82 -1.88
N GLN A 105 14.35 7.75 -2.41
CA GLN A 105 14.66 9.16 -2.23
C GLN A 105 14.50 9.62 -0.78
N PHE A 106 13.75 8.86 0.02
CA PHE A 106 13.49 9.22 1.41
C PHE A 106 14.49 8.52 2.34
N MET A 107 15.17 9.31 3.15
CA MET A 107 16.19 8.81 4.07
C MET A 107 15.63 7.76 5.03
N GLU A 108 14.43 7.98 5.55
CA GLU A 108 13.80 7.09 6.51
C GLU A 108 13.56 5.70 5.91
N PHE A 109 13.15 5.65 4.64
CA PHE A 109 12.94 4.39 3.95
C PHE A 109 14.27 3.65 3.77
N ARG A 110 15.31 4.36 3.34
CA ARG A 110 16.63 3.74 3.17
C ARG A 110 17.17 3.20 4.49
N ALA A 111 17.00 3.96 5.58
CA ALA A 111 17.46 3.53 6.90
C ALA A 111 16.74 2.27 7.36
N TRP A 112 15.42 2.21 7.14
CA TRP A 112 14.65 1.03 7.49
C TRP A 112 15.08 -0.20 6.69
N ARG A 113 15.29 -0.03 5.38
CA ARG A 113 15.71 -1.14 4.51
C ARG A 113 17.07 -1.70 4.90
N ARG A 114 17.99 -0.86 5.36
CA ARG A 114 19.29 -1.32 5.80
C ARG A 114 19.25 -2.19 7.06
N ARG A 115 18.22 -2.05 7.88
CA ARG A 115 18.07 -2.85 9.10
C ARG A 115 17.54 -4.25 8.85
N LYS A 116 17.05 -4.51 7.69
CA LYS A 116 16.40 -5.79 7.37
C LYS A 116 17.40 -6.79 6.82
#